data_fca13e78bffff532334440d6a22bd2dd
#
_entry.id   fca13e78bffff532334440d6a22bd2dd
#
_cell.length_a   1.000
_cell.length_b   1.000
_cell.length_c   1.000
_cell.angle_alpha   90.00
_cell.angle_beta   90.00
_cell.angle_gamma   90.00
#
_symmetry.space_group_name_H-M   'P 1'
#
loop_
_entity.id
_entity.type
_entity.pdbx_description
1 polymer ?
#
loop_
_entity_poly.entity_id
_entity_poly.type
_entity_poly.pdbx_seq_one_letter_code
_entity_poly.pdbx_strand_id
1 'polypeptide(L)'
;FFYVGLDKPNLYTPKEIKNKKLEQFSSNELFSNEKLNSNNIIKDYKFTLVNIWSSWCVPCKNEHFLLMDLKEKTKLNIIGLNYKDKKNNAIKFINELGNPFSKILTDPDGTISISLGAYGVPETFLLNNKSKVIKKYIGPLTKENVKEIIKIVKS
;
A
#
# COMPACT_ATOMS: atom_id res chain seq x y z
N PHE A 1 6.25 1.59 16.86
CA PHE A 1 6.00 2.83 16.13
C PHE A 1 4.55 3.26 16.31
N PHE A 2 4.38 4.49 16.53
CA PHE A 2 3.06 5.09 16.56
C PHE A 2 2.94 6.05 15.39
N TYR A 3 1.75 6.32 14.95
CA TYR A 3 1.62 7.37 13.99
C TYR A 3 1.04 8.62 14.65
N VAL A 4 1.53 9.75 14.19
CA VAL A 4 1.18 11.05 14.73
C VAL A 4 0.09 11.66 13.86
N GLY A 5 -0.68 12.55 14.41
CA GLY A 5 -1.69 13.26 13.64
C GLY A 5 -2.98 12.49 13.50
N LEU A 6 -3.32 11.75 14.52
CA LEU A 6 -4.57 11.00 14.58
C LEU A 6 -5.78 11.85 14.28
N ASP A 7 -5.72 13.11 14.66
CA ASP A 7 -6.83 14.04 14.50
C ASP A 7 -6.82 14.76 13.15
N LYS A 8 -5.79 14.51 12.32
CA LYS A 8 -5.66 15.18 11.03
C LYS A 8 -5.79 14.18 9.91
N PRO A 9 -6.76 14.35 9.03
CA PRO A 9 -6.86 13.49 7.85
C PRO A 9 -5.56 13.56 7.05
N ASN A 10 -5.12 12.44 6.55
CA ASN A 10 -3.89 12.36 5.79
C ASN A 10 -4.13 12.76 4.34
N LEU A 11 -4.55 13.99 4.17
CA LEU A 11 -4.90 14.51 2.85
C LEU A 11 -3.73 15.21 2.18
N TYR A 12 -2.68 15.49 2.95
CA TYR A 12 -1.55 16.23 2.43
C TYR A 12 -0.50 15.30 1.82
N THR A 13 -0.16 15.54 0.58
CA THR A 13 0.97 14.90 -0.08
C THR A 13 2.08 15.94 -0.17
N PRO A 14 3.21 15.73 0.52
CA PRO A 14 4.31 16.68 0.44
C PRO A 14 4.77 16.88 -1.00
N LYS A 15 5.13 18.10 -1.35
CA LYS A 15 5.60 18.43 -2.71
C LYS A 15 6.81 17.58 -3.10
N GLU A 16 7.66 17.27 -2.13
CA GLU A 16 8.85 16.49 -2.39
C GLU A 16 8.55 15.06 -2.83
N ILE A 17 7.39 14.52 -2.44
CA ILE A 17 7.03 13.14 -2.79
C ILE A 17 6.11 13.09 -4.00
N LYS A 18 5.30 14.13 -4.21
CA LYS A 18 4.39 14.18 -5.35
C LYS A 18 5.19 14.27 -6.65
N ASN A 19 4.82 13.44 -7.63
CA ASN A 19 5.50 13.29 -8.92
C ASN A 19 6.90 12.69 -8.81
N LYS A 20 7.35 12.32 -7.61
CA LYS A 20 8.60 11.60 -7.46
C LYS A 20 8.42 10.17 -7.96
N LYS A 21 9.38 9.71 -8.75
CA LYS A 21 9.38 8.31 -9.18
C LYS A 21 9.94 7.45 -8.05
N LEU A 22 9.20 6.43 -7.62
CA LEU A 22 9.69 5.48 -6.65
C LEU A 22 10.73 4.58 -7.29
N GLU A 23 11.80 4.28 -6.53
CA GLU A 23 12.80 3.33 -6.97
C GLU A 23 12.18 1.94 -7.08
N GLN A 24 12.59 1.22 -8.13
CA GLN A 24 12.17 -0.17 -8.25
C GLN A 24 12.77 -1.00 -7.13
N PHE A 25 12.04 -2.00 -6.73
CA PHE A 25 12.49 -2.94 -5.72
C PHE A 25 12.05 -4.35 -6.10
N SER A 26 12.74 -5.33 -5.55
CA SER A 26 12.41 -6.73 -5.73
C SER A 26 12.28 -7.38 -4.36
N SER A 27 11.30 -8.26 -4.23
CA SER A 27 11.07 -8.98 -3.00
C SER A 27 10.29 -10.26 -3.26
N ASN A 28 10.28 -11.14 -2.28
CA ASN A 28 9.53 -12.40 -2.37
C ASN A 28 8.04 -12.16 -2.11
N GLU A 29 7.22 -12.76 -2.93
CA GLU A 29 5.78 -12.74 -2.74
C GLU A 29 5.40 -13.62 -1.55
N LEU A 30 4.41 -13.16 -0.77
CA LEU A 30 4.07 -13.77 0.52
C LEU A 30 3.66 -15.24 0.41
N PHE A 31 2.81 -15.58 -0.54
CA PHE A 31 2.25 -16.94 -0.66
C PHE A 31 3.13 -17.86 -1.48
N SER A 32 3.59 -17.40 -2.64
CA SER A 32 4.35 -18.23 -3.59
C SER A 32 5.84 -18.27 -3.32
N ASN A 33 6.34 -17.31 -2.54
CA ASN A 33 7.77 -17.10 -2.31
C ASN A 33 8.55 -16.79 -3.61
N GLU A 34 7.85 -16.44 -4.68
CA GLU A 34 8.45 -16.04 -5.94
C GLU A 34 9.01 -14.63 -5.84
N LYS A 35 10.22 -14.41 -6.37
CA LYS A 35 10.82 -13.09 -6.37
C LYS A 35 10.21 -12.24 -7.48
N LEU A 36 9.61 -11.11 -7.10
CA LEU A 36 8.96 -10.20 -8.03
C LEU A 36 9.63 -8.84 -8.01
N ASN A 37 9.65 -8.19 -9.18
CA ASN A 37 10.14 -6.84 -9.34
C ASN A 37 8.96 -5.87 -9.44
N SER A 38 9.04 -4.76 -8.72
CA SER A 38 7.95 -3.79 -8.63
C SER A 38 7.55 -3.23 -9.99
N ASN A 39 8.50 -2.92 -10.85
CA ASN A 39 8.18 -2.37 -12.18
C ASN A 39 7.35 -3.35 -13.00
N ASN A 40 7.64 -4.64 -12.91
CA ASN A 40 6.92 -5.66 -13.69
C ASN A 40 5.47 -5.83 -13.27
N ILE A 41 5.15 -5.52 -12.02
CA ILE A 41 3.78 -5.67 -11.50
C ILE A 41 3.00 -4.34 -11.49
N ILE A 42 3.63 -3.25 -11.90
CA ILE A 42 3.04 -1.90 -11.94
C ILE A 42 2.80 -1.42 -13.37
N LYS A 43 3.73 -1.69 -14.29
CA LYS A 43 3.77 -1.08 -15.62
C LYS A 43 2.54 -1.29 -16.50
N ASP A 44 1.82 -2.39 -16.31
CA ASP A 44 0.67 -2.74 -17.16
C ASP A 44 -0.65 -2.16 -16.65
N TYR A 45 -0.61 -1.41 -15.55
CA TYR A 45 -1.80 -0.81 -14.95
C TYR A 45 -1.70 0.71 -14.99
N LYS A 46 -2.81 1.35 -15.35
CA LYS A 46 -2.85 2.82 -15.38
C LYS A 46 -2.54 3.41 -14.01
N PHE A 47 -3.07 2.81 -12.95
CA PHE A 47 -2.82 3.20 -11.57
C PHE A 47 -2.56 1.99 -10.71
N THR A 48 -1.67 2.15 -9.73
CA THR A 48 -1.38 1.14 -8.71
C THR A 48 -1.40 1.80 -7.34
N LEU A 49 -2.03 1.12 -6.40
CA LEU A 49 -2.01 1.50 -4.99
C LEU A 49 -1.04 0.56 -4.28
N VAL A 50 -0.03 1.12 -3.62
CA VAL A 50 0.88 0.34 -2.78
C VAL A 50 0.54 0.65 -1.33
N ASN A 51 0.11 -0.37 -0.60
CA ASN A 51 -0.26 -0.26 0.81
C ASN A 51 0.76 -0.98 1.67
N ILE A 52 1.42 -0.24 2.54
CA ILE A 52 2.39 -0.80 3.50
C ILE A 52 1.61 -1.15 4.76
N TRP A 53 1.69 -2.43 5.17
CA TRP A 53 0.87 -2.97 6.24
C TRP A 53 1.61 -4.04 7.04
N SER A 54 1.06 -4.37 8.20
CA SER A 54 1.54 -5.48 9.03
C SER A 54 0.38 -6.13 9.76
N SER A 55 0.50 -7.40 10.08
CA SER A 55 -0.53 -8.11 10.84
C SER A 55 -0.65 -7.62 12.29
N TRP A 56 0.46 -7.13 12.85
CA TRP A 56 0.50 -6.61 14.22
C TRP A 56 0.01 -5.16 14.34
N CYS A 57 -0.35 -4.54 13.25
CA CYS A 57 -0.72 -3.12 13.17
C CYS A 57 -2.23 -2.96 13.28
N VAL A 58 -2.73 -2.41 14.39
CA VAL A 58 -4.17 -2.20 14.60
C VAL A 58 -4.79 -1.25 13.58
N PRO A 59 -4.21 -0.07 13.28
CA PRO A 59 -4.75 0.80 12.23
C PRO A 59 -4.82 0.14 10.86
N CYS A 60 -3.87 -0.76 10.54
CA CYS A 60 -3.91 -1.52 9.29
C CYS A 60 -5.14 -2.43 9.24
N LYS A 61 -5.45 -3.06 10.35
CA LYS A 61 -6.63 -3.90 10.48
C LYS A 61 -7.91 -3.08 10.30
N ASN A 62 -7.93 -1.89 10.87
CA ASN A 62 -9.10 -1.01 10.82
C ASN A 62 -9.38 -0.47 9.42
N GLU A 63 -8.36 -0.25 8.59
CA GLU A 63 -8.54 0.26 7.22
C GLU A 63 -8.81 -0.86 6.21
N HIS A 64 -8.58 -2.11 6.57
CA HIS A 64 -8.53 -3.23 5.61
C HIS A 64 -9.82 -3.37 4.79
N PHE A 65 -10.98 -3.14 5.41
CA PHE A 65 -12.25 -3.21 4.70
C PHE A 65 -12.37 -2.14 3.60
N LEU A 66 -11.66 -1.01 3.75
CA LEU A 66 -11.64 0.03 2.73
C LEU A 66 -10.82 -0.41 1.50
N LEU A 67 -9.76 -1.16 1.72
CA LEU A 67 -9.00 -1.76 0.62
C LEU A 67 -9.84 -2.81 -0.11
N MET A 68 -10.60 -3.62 0.63
CA MET A 68 -11.53 -4.57 0.04
C MET A 68 -12.59 -3.87 -0.80
N ASP A 69 -13.11 -2.75 -0.29
CA ASP A 69 -14.09 -1.93 -1.00
C ASP A 69 -13.52 -1.35 -2.30
N LEU A 70 -12.28 -0.85 -2.27
CA LEU A 70 -11.59 -0.37 -3.46
C LEU A 70 -11.43 -1.46 -4.51
N LYS A 71 -11.06 -2.65 -4.07
CA LYS A 71 -10.94 -3.80 -4.98
C LYS A 71 -12.26 -4.11 -5.70
N GLU A 72 -13.36 -4.07 -4.97
CA GLU A 72 -14.68 -4.36 -5.55
C GLU A 72 -15.18 -3.27 -6.48
N LYS A 73 -14.95 -2.02 -6.12
CA LYS A 73 -15.50 -0.86 -6.84
C LYS A 73 -14.67 -0.39 -8.02
N THR A 74 -13.42 -0.84 -8.12
CA THR A 74 -12.49 -0.39 -9.16
C THR A 74 -11.72 -1.56 -9.75
N LYS A 75 -11.03 -1.29 -10.86
CA LYS A 75 -10.04 -2.22 -11.43
C LYS A 75 -8.62 -1.84 -11.03
N LEU A 76 -8.50 -1.14 -9.92
CA LEU A 76 -7.23 -0.66 -9.41
C LEU A 76 -6.33 -1.84 -9.04
N ASN A 77 -5.09 -1.78 -9.49
CA ASN A 77 -4.06 -2.72 -9.06
C ASN A 77 -3.64 -2.34 -7.63
N ILE A 78 -3.85 -3.23 -6.67
CA ILE A 78 -3.51 -2.98 -5.27
C ILE A 78 -2.42 -3.97 -4.88
N ILE A 79 -1.26 -3.43 -4.49
CA ILE A 79 -0.11 -4.22 -4.05
C ILE A 79 0.07 -4.00 -2.56
N GLY A 80 0.18 -5.10 -1.81
CA GLY A 80 0.53 -5.05 -0.40
C GLY A 80 2.03 -5.16 -0.22
N LEU A 81 2.62 -4.33 0.63
CA LEU A 81 3.99 -4.46 1.08
C LEU A 81 3.95 -4.77 2.57
N ASN A 82 4.28 -6.01 2.92
CA ASN A 82 4.16 -6.51 4.27
C ASN A 82 5.41 -6.19 5.08
N TYR A 83 5.29 -5.24 6.00
CA TYR A 83 6.38 -4.60 6.72
C TYR A 83 6.67 -5.30 8.04
N LYS A 84 7.93 -5.74 8.21
CA LYS A 84 8.44 -6.29 9.48
C LYS A 84 7.47 -7.28 10.13
N ASP A 85 7.06 -8.29 9.40
CA ASP A 85 6.05 -9.22 9.85
C ASP A 85 6.54 -10.67 9.76
N LYS A 86 5.87 -11.53 10.51
CA LYS A 86 6.09 -12.97 10.41
C LYS A 86 5.15 -13.52 9.34
N LYS A 87 5.68 -14.35 8.45
CA LYS A 87 4.95 -14.90 7.33
C LYS A 87 3.62 -15.55 7.75
N ASN A 88 3.64 -16.39 8.78
CA ASN A 88 2.44 -17.09 9.24
C ASN A 88 1.38 -16.12 9.77
N ASN A 89 1.79 -15.06 10.47
CA ASN A 89 0.88 -14.04 10.98
C ASN A 89 0.29 -13.21 9.85
N ALA A 90 1.08 -12.88 8.83
CA ALA A 90 0.61 -12.16 7.66
C ALA A 90 -0.41 -12.97 6.88
N ILE A 91 -0.14 -14.25 6.67
CA ILE A 91 -1.06 -15.16 5.97
C ILE A 91 -2.37 -15.28 6.75
N LYS A 92 -2.29 -15.44 8.07
CA LYS A 92 -3.47 -15.52 8.92
C LYS A 92 -4.33 -14.26 8.80
N PHE A 93 -3.71 -13.09 8.84
CA PHE A 93 -4.39 -11.81 8.68
C PHE A 93 -5.18 -11.78 7.35
N ILE A 94 -4.55 -12.15 6.25
CA ILE A 94 -5.18 -12.16 4.94
C ILE A 94 -6.32 -13.18 4.87
N ASN A 95 -6.12 -14.37 5.42
CA ASN A 95 -7.15 -15.40 5.42
C ASN A 95 -8.37 -15.00 6.25
N GLU A 96 -8.18 -14.28 7.34
CA GLU A 96 -9.27 -13.85 8.22
C GLU A 96 -10.01 -12.63 7.69
N LEU A 97 -9.29 -11.66 7.11
CA LEU A 97 -9.86 -10.36 6.74
C LEU A 97 -10.13 -10.19 5.24
N GLY A 98 -9.65 -11.13 4.43
CA GLY A 98 -9.78 -11.05 2.99
C GLY A 98 -8.51 -10.50 2.32
N ASN A 99 -8.41 -10.73 1.01
CA ASN A 99 -7.23 -10.33 0.23
C ASN A 99 -7.60 -9.28 -0.83
N PRO A 100 -7.35 -8.00 -0.56
CA PRO A 100 -7.58 -6.95 -1.55
C PRO A 100 -6.43 -6.81 -2.54
N PHE A 101 -5.31 -7.49 -2.29
CA PHE A 101 -4.07 -7.29 -3.04
C PHE A 101 -3.98 -8.23 -4.24
N SER A 102 -3.51 -7.71 -5.37
CA SER A 102 -3.15 -8.55 -6.52
C SER A 102 -1.85 -9.30 -6.25
N LYS A 103 -0.92 -8.66 -5.56
CA LYS A 103 0.34 -9.23 -5.11
C LYS A 103 0.66 -8.71 -3.73
N ILE A 104 1.29 -9.56 -2.91
CA ILE A 104 1.78 -9.15 -1.59
C ILE A 104 3.28 -9.42 -1.56
N LEU A 105 4.07 -8.36 -1.47
CA LEU A 105 5.52 -8.46 -1.36
C LEU A 105 5.93 -8.36 0.10
N THR A 106 6.98 -9.06 0.47
CA THR A 106 7.47 -9.08 1.85
C THR A 106 8.62 -8.10 2.04
N ASP A 107 8.65 -7.48 3.21
CA ASP A 107 9.70 -6.53 3.61
C ASP A 107 10.09 -6.82 5.06
N PRO A 108 10.77 -7.98 5.28
CA PRO A 108 10.96 -8.48 6.64
C PRO A 108 11.79 -7.58 7.55
N ASP A 109 12.73 -6.82 7.01
CA ASP A 109 13.56 -5.89 7.81
C ASP A 109 13.13 -4.43 7.66
N GLY A 110 12.15 -4.14 6.82
CA GLY A 110 11.64 -2.78 6.63
C GLY A 110 12.47 -1.89 5.72
N THR A 111 13.52 -2.42 5.11
CA THR A 111 14.42 -1.59 4.27
C THR A 111 13.75 -1.09 3.01
N ILE A 112 12.87 -1.89 2.40
CA ILE A 112 12.14 -1.47 1.21
C ILE A 112 11.22 -0.30 1.54
N SER A 113 10.43 -0.43 2.59
CA SER A 113 9.50 0.62 3.02
C SER A 113 10.22 1.92 3.32
N ILE A 114 11.35 1.86 4.02
CA ILE A 114 12.17 3.03 4.32
C ILE A 114 12.69 3.66 3.04
N SER A 115 13.17 2.86 2.08
CA SER A 115 13.69 3.38 0.81
C SER A 115 12.61 4.06 -0.02
N LEU A 116 11.35 3.67 0.13
CA LEU A 116 10.23 4.31 -0.53
C LEU A 116 9.79 5.60 0.17
N GLY A 117 10.37 5.91 1.32
CA GLY A 117 10.05 7.12 2.07
C GLY A 117 8.95 6.95 3.10
N ALA A 118 8.63 5.71 3.48
CA ALA A 118 7.63 5.46 4.50
C ALA A 118 8.20 5.67 5.90
N TYR A 119 7.36 6.19 6.78
CA TYR A 119 7.71 6.43 8.19
C TYR A 119 7.19 5.34 9.12
N GLY A 120 6.25 4.54 8.66
CA GLY A 120 5.65 3.48 9.47
C GLY A 120 4.47 2.84 8.77
N VAL A 121 3.58 2.24 9.53
CA VAL A 121 2.40 1.55 8.99
C VAL A 121 1.12 2.06 9.64
N PRO A 122 0.02 2.13 8.91
CA PRO A 122 -0.04 1.95 7.46
C PRO A 122 0.36 3.22 6.70
N GLU A 123 0.87 3.04 5.52
CA GLU A 123 1.05 4.13 4.55
C GLU A 123 0.64 3.62 3.17
N THR A 124 0.11 4.52 2.36
CA THR A 124 -0.43 4.15 1.06
C THR A 124 0.04 5.13 -0.01
N PHE A 125 0.54 4.61 -1.11
CA PHE A 125 1.00 5.40 -2.24
C PHE A 125 0.12 5.10 -3.45
N LEU A 126 -0.43 6.11 -4.08
CA LEU A 126 -1.09 5.98 -5.37
C LEU A 126 -0.10 6.35 -6.47
N LEU A 127 0.16 5.42 -7.37
CA LEU A 127 1.17 5.55 -8.41
C LEU A 127 0.53 5.49 -9.80
N ASN A 128 1.18 6.15 -10.78
CA ASN A 128 0.88 5.91 -12.19
C ASN A 128 1.68 4.72 -12.72
N ASN A 129 1.54 4.40 -14.01
CA ASN A 129 2.20 3.26 -14.63
C ASN A 129 3.72 3.39 -14.77
N LYS A 130 4.25 4.57 -14.47
CA LYS A 130 5.71 4.84 -14.45
C LYS A 130 6.25 4.92 -13.02
N SER A 131 5.47 4.44 -12.04
CA SER A 131 5.80 4.47 -10.61
C SER A 131 5.98 5.88 -10.04
N LYS A 132 5.38 6.88 -10.67
CA LYS A 132 5.36 8.24 -10.11
C LYS A 132 4.25 8.36 -9.08
N VAL A 133 4.56 8.96 -7.94
CA VAL A 133 3.62 9.17 -6.85
C VAL A 133 2.62 10.27 -7.23
N ILE A 134 1.34 9.90 -7.28
CA ILE A 134 0.25 10.86 -7.48
C ILE A 134 -0.23 11.39 -6.14
N LYS A 135 -0.37 10.49 -5.16
CA LYS A 135 -0.81 10.80 -3.80
C LYS A 135 -0.11 9.88 -2.81
N LYS A 136 0.15 10.40 -1.62
CA LYS A 136 0.63 9.61 -0.49
C LYS A 136 -0.30 9.83 0.70
N TYR A 137 -0.72 8.76 1.34
CA TYR A 137 -1.56 8.80 2.53
C TYR A 137 -0.78 8.23 3.70
N ILE A 138 -0.56 9.03 4.72
CA ILE A 138 0.14 8.62 5.94
C ILE A 138 -0.90 8.24 6.98
N GLY A 139 -0.76 7.05 7.58
CA GLY A 139 -1.75 6.51 8.49
C GLY A 139 -2.89 5.79 7.76
N PRO A 140 -3.94 5.39 8.50
CA PRO A 140 -5.03 4.62 7.89
C PRO A 140 -5.83 5.45 6.90
N LEU A 141 -6.27 4.80 5.82
CA LEU A 141 -7.17 5.40 4.86
C LEU A 141 -8.50 5.73 5.51
N THR A 142 -9.13 6.79 5.05
CA THR A 142 -10.49 7.19 5.44
C THR A 142 -11.44 6.97 4.28
N LYS A 143 -12.74 7.07 4.55
CA LYS A 143 -13.76 7.01 3.49
C LYS A 143 -13.58 8.12 2.47
N GLU A 144 -13.15 9.30 2.91
CA GLU A 144 -12.85 10.45 2.04
C GLU A 144 -11.66 10.15 1.14
N ASN A 145 -10.61 9.52 1.68
CA ASN A 145 -9.46 9.08 0.90
C ASN A 145 -9.88 8.10 -0.20
N VAL A 146 -10.75 7.15 0.15
CA VAL A 146 -11.25 6.17 -0.81
C VAL A 146 -12.04 6.85 -1.92
N LYS A 147 -12.91 7.80 -1.59
CA LYS A 147 -13.65 8.59 -2.59
C LYS A 147 -12.71 9.34 -3.52
N GLU A 148 -11.66 9.95 -2.96
CA GLU A 148 -10.65 10.65 -3.75
C GLU A 148 -9.92 9.71 -4.71
N ILE A 149 -9.50 8.56 -4.22
CA ILE A 149 -8.83 7.55 -5.04
C ILE A 149 -9.73 7.10 -6.18
N ILE A 150 -10.99 6.78 -5.88
CA ILE A 150 -11.96 6.36 -6.90
C ILE A 150 -12.14 7.44 -7.97
N LYS A 151 -12.24 8.68 -7.55
CA LYS A 151 -12.36 9.81 -8.47
C LYS A 151 -11.16 9.92 -9.41
N ILE A 152 -9.97 9.79 -8.87
CA ILE A 152 -8.73 9.86 -9.66
C ILE A 152 -8.66 8.71 -10.66
N VAL A 153 -8.91 7.48 -10.23
CA VAL A 153 -8.72 6.31 -11.09
C VAL A 153 -9.81 6.14 -12.14
N LYS A 154 -10.95 6.77 -11.96
CA LYS A 154 -12.06 6.75 -12.91
C LYS A 154 -12.11 7.95 -13.86
N SER A 155 -11.24 8.92 -13.66
CA SER A 155 -11.20 10.10 -14.52
C SER A 155 -10.46 9.82 -15.84
#